data_9214cc652c2c3f2d1ceaec4963618abd
#
_entry.id   9214cc652c2c3f2d1ceaec4963618abd
#
_cell.length_a   1.000
_cell.length_b   1.000
_cell.length_c   1.000
_cell.angle_alpha   90.00
_cell.angle_beta   90.00
_cell.angle_gamma   90.00
#
_symmetry.space_group_name_H-M   'P 1'
#
loop_
_entity.id
_entity.type
_entity.pdbx_description
1 polymer ?
#
loop_
_entity_poly.entity_id
_entity_poly.type
_entity_poly.pdbx_seq_one_letter_code
_entity_poly.pdbx_strand_id
1 'polypeptide(L)'
;MGYDVVHSSDLEWEERPGHEGQEPRHAAALTEPAGMTESRARMWRYPAHTRGRRHLDPDQEEVFVPLRGTLTMLLGEPWERVDVEPGGVAVVHPGTPLQPRNETGDEILFLAYGAPTRHGNAEFLDDVESV
;
A
#
# COMPACT_ATOMS: atom_id res chain seq x y z
N MET A 1 8.71 -25.46 5.90
CA MET A 1 9.72 -25.36 6.93
C MET A 1 10.84 -24.44 6.49
N GLY A 2 11.05 -23.39 7.22
CA GLY A 2 12.11 -22.44 6.95
C GLY A 2 11.81 -21.38 5.88
N TYR A 3 10.90 -21.62 4.98
CA TYR A 3 10.53 -20.64 3.96
C TYR A 3 9.14 -20.90 3.37
N ASP A 4 8.57 -19.84 2.80
CA ASP A 4 7.33 -19.91 2.03
C ASP A 4 7.49 -19.09 0.76
N VAL A 5 6.87 -19.53 -0.32
CA VAL A 5 6.86 -18.82 -1.59
C VAL A 5 5.42 -18.66 -2.04
N VAL A 6 5.03 -17.42 -2.33
CA VAL A 6 3.66 -17.09 -2.70
C VAL A 6 3.67 -16.23 -3.94
N HIS A 7 2.83 -16.57 -4.92
CA HIS A 7 2.63 -15.76 -6.12
C HIS A 7 1.30 -15.04 -6.04
N SER A 8 1.22 -13.87 -6.64
CA SER A 8 -0.01 -13.06 -6.62
C SER A 8 -1.22 -13.82 -7.17
N SER A 9 -1.00 -14.73 -8.13
CA SER A 9 -2.04 -15.56 -8.71
C SER A 9 -2.61 -16.61 -7.76
N ASP A 10 -1.90 -16.91 -6.67
CA ASP A 10 -2.32 -17.90 -5.67
C ASP A 10 -3.04 -17.28 -4.49
N LEU A 11 -3.10 -15.96 -4.40
CA LEU A 11 -3.69 -15.25 -3.28
C LEU A 11 -5.19 -15.07 -3.44
N GLU A 12 -5.88 -14.94 -2.31
CA GLU A 12 -7.28 -14.58 -2.28
C GLU A 12 -7.39 -13.06 -2.30
N TRP A 13 -8.00 -12.53 -3.36
CA TRP A 13 -8.18 -11.10 -3.55
C TRP A 13 -9.54 -10.65 -3.03
N GLU A 14 -9.53 -9.64 -2.17
CA GLU A 14 -10.74 -9.06 -1.60
C GLU A 14 -10.96 -7.66 -2.16
N GLU A 15 -12.21 -7.37 -2.50
CA GLU A 15 -12.60 -6.06 -2.96
C GLU A 15 -12.57 -5.08 -1.78
N ARG A 16 -12.01 -3.91 -1.99
CA ARG A 16 -12.02 -2.80 -1.04
C ARG A 16 -12.80 -1.65 -1.65
N PRO A 17 -13.83 -1.13 -0.96
CA PRO A 17 -14.62 -0.02 -1.51
C PRO A 17 -13.74 1.15 -1.94
N GLY A 18 -14.03 1.69 -3.11
CA GLY A 18 -13.35 2.87 -3.60
C GLY A 18 -13.91 4.13 -2.95
N HIS A 19 -13.21 5.24 -3.17
CA HIS A 19 -13.76 6.55 -2.85
C HIS A 19 -14.93 6.84 -3.80
N GLU A 20 -15.79 7.77 -3.41
CA GLU A 20 -16.93 8.14 -4.23
C GLU A 20 -16.51 8.46 -5.66
N GLY A 21 -17.16 7.83 -6.64
CA GLY A 21 -16.85 7.98 -8.05
C GLY A 21 -15.67 7.16 -8.55
N GLN A 22 -15.05 6.35 -7.69
CA GLN A 22 -13.92 5.49 -8.06
C GLN A 22 -14.29 4.02 -8.02
N GLU A 23 -13.61 3.24 -8.86
CA GLU A 23 -13.73 1.79 -8.82
C GLU A 23 -13.13 1.24 -7.52
N PRO A 24 -13.60 0.08 -7.05
CA PRO A 24 -13.00 -0.55 -5.88
C PRO A 24 -11.59 -1.02 -6.18
N ARG A 25 -10.75 -0.98 -5.15
CA ARG A 25 -9.42 -1.55 -5.17
C ARG A 25 -9.49 -3.00 -4.71
N HIS A 26 -8.43 -3.77 -4.95
CA HIS A 26 -8.36 -5.15 -4.50
C HIS A 26 -7.10 -5.37 -3.67
N ALA A 27 -7.24 -6.09 -2.58
CA ALA A 27 -6.14 -6.41 -1.67
C ALA A 27 -6.08 -7.91 -1.42
N ALA A 28 -4.87 -8.43 -1.28
CA ALA A 28 -4.66 -9.82 -0.92
C ALA A 28 -3.67 -9.90 0.24
N ALA A 29 -4.10 -10.52 1.34
CA ALA A 29 -3.24 -10.68 2.52
C ALA A 29 -2.11 -11.66 2.23
N LEU A 30 -0.91 -11.31 2.67
CA LEU A 30 0.28 -12.15 2.57
C LEU A 30 0.72 -12.69 3.92
N THR A 31 0.39 -12.00 4.99
CA THR A 31 0.90 -12.31 6.32
C THR A 31 0.67 -13.77 6.71
N GLU A 32 -0.58 -14.25 6.64
CA GLU A 32 -0.89 -15.62 6.98
C GLU A 32 -0.46 -16.63 5.91
N PRO A 33 -0.78 -16.43 4.62
CA PRO A 33 -0.35 -17.38 3.60
C PRO A 33 1.16 -17.60 3.52
N ALA A 34 1.94 -16.55 3.78
CA ALA A 34 3.40 -16.61 3.74
C ALA A 34 4.04 -16.91 5.11
N GLY A 35 3.25 -17.13 6.15
CA GLY A 35 3.75 -17.45 7.47
C GLY A 35 4.59 -16.35 8.11
N MET A 36 4.29 -15.09 7.84
CA MET A 36 5.04 -13.96 8.36
C MET A 36 4.76 -13.73 9.84
N THR A 37 5.79 -13.54 10.64
CA THR A 37 5.65 -13.36 12.09
C THR A 37 6.23 -12.04 12.60
N GLU A 38 7.25 -11.50 11.93
CA GLU A 38 7.96 -10.29 12.36
C GLU A 38 7.52 -9.05 11.60
N SER A 39 6.83 -9.27 10.49
CA SER A 39 6.30 -8.22 9.63
C SER A 39 4.93 -8.66 9.11
N ARG A 40 4.22 -7.74 8.51
CA ARG A 40 2.95 -8.07 7.84
C ARG A 40 2.95 -7.46 6.45
N ALA A 41 2.21 -8.08 5.54
CA ALA A 41 2.20 -7.64 4.16
C ALA A 41 0.88 -7.94 3.46
N ARG A 42 0.64 -7.18 2.40
CA ARG A 42 -0.44 -7.45 1.44
C ARG A 42 -0.03 -6.94 0.08
N MET A 43 -0.64 -7.53 -0.93
CA MET A 43 -0.54 -7.02 -2.28
C MET A 43 -1.79 -6.22 -2.61
N TRP A 44 -1.62 -5.18 -3.42
CA TRP A 44 -2.70 -4.32 -3.86
C TRP A 44 -2.76 -4.24 -5.38
N ARG A 45 -3.98 -4.28 -5.90
CA ARG A 45 -4.27 -3.87 -7.27
C ARG A 45 -5.14 -2.62 -7.19
N TYR A 46 -4.65 -1.56 -7.79
CA TYR A 46 -5.37 -0.30 -7.89
C TYR A 46 -5.76 -0.09 -9.34
N PRO A 47 -7.08 -0.04 -9.66
CA PRO A 47 -7.51 0.36 -10.99
C PRO A 47 -7.01 1.76 -11.34
N ALA A 48 -7.09 2.11 -12.63
CA ALA A 48 -6.72 3.44 -13.10
C ALA A 48 -7.40 4.54 -12.27
N HIS A 49 -6.66 5.58 -11.94
CA HIS A 49 -7.18 6.78 -11.26
C HIS A 49 -7.89 6.51 -9.94
N THR A 50 -7.37 5.58 -9.15
CA THR A 50 -7.88 5.30 -7.80
C THR A 50 -6.84 5.65 -6.75
N ARG A 51 -7.31 5.86 -5.52
CA ARG A 51 -6.43 6.18 -4.40
C ARG A 51 -6.83 5.39 -3.15
N GLY A 52 -5.83 5.15 -2.30
CA GLY A 52 -6.05 4.58 -0.99
C GLY A 52 -6.43 5.65 0.03
N ARG A 53 -6.65 5.23 1.26
CA ARG A 53 -6.91 6.17 2.36
C ARG A 53 -5.61 6.82 2.81
N ARG A 54 -5.66 8.12 3.03
CA ARG A 54 -4.54 8.84 3.63
C ARG A 54 -4.46 8.47 5.11
N HIS A 55 -3.29 8.07 5.56
CA HIS A 55 -3.10 7.65 6.95
C HIS A 55 -1.64 7.78 7.39
N LEU A 56 -1.42 7.61 8.67
CA LEU A 56 -0.09 7.40 9.21
C LEU A 56 -0.13 6.23 10.19
N ASP A 57 0.97 5.54 10.32
CA ASP A 57 1.14 4.52 11.34
C ASP A 57 2.14 5.06 12.36
N PRO A 58 1.77 5.15 13.65
CA PRO A 58 2.66 5.73 14.65
C PRO A 58 3.84 4.84 15.01
N ASP A 59 3.75 3.56 14.78
CA ASP A 59 4.74 2.59 15.28
C ASP A 59 5.42 1.75 14.21
N GLN A 60 4.75 1.57 13.07
CA GLN A 60 5.22 0.66 12.03
C GLN A 60 5.98 1.41 10.94
N GLU A 61 7.12 0.85 10.53
CA GLU A 61 7.80 1.26 9.32
C GLU A 61 7.15 0.51 8.16
N GLU A 62 6.73 1.22 7.13
CA GLU A 62 6.06 0.65 5.97
C GLU A 62 6.90 0.75 4.72
N VAL A 63 6.87 -0.30 3.90
CA VAL A 63 7.64 -0.38 2.67
C VAL A 63 6.68 -0.67 1.52
N PHE A 64 6.76 0.16 0.46
CA PHE A 64 5.90 0.05 -0.72
C PHE A 64 6.77 -0.27 -1.92
N VAL A 65 6.44 -1.37 -2.59
CA VAL A 65 7.24 -1.91 -3.70
C VAL A 65 6.34 -2.09 -4.93
N PRO A 66 6.40 -1.17 -5.91
CA PRO A 66 5.64 -1.38 -7.13
C PRO A 66 6.19 -2.56 -7.93
N LEU A 67 5.29 -3.41 -8.39
CA LEU A 67 5.62 -4.60 -9.17
C LEU A 67 5.24 -4.42 -10.64
N ARG A 68 4.18 -3.67 -10.89
CA ARG A 68 3.72 -3.35 -12.24
C ARG A 68 3.06 -1.97 -12.21
N GLY A 69 3.51 -1.09 -13.09
CA GLY A 69 3.01 0.27 -13.19
C GLY A 69 3.64 1.21 -12.16
N THR A 70 3.35 2.49 -12.29
CA THR A 70 3.89 3.53 -11.42
C THR A 70 2.98 3.75 -10.23
N LEU A 71 3.54 3.60 -9.03
CA LEU A 71 2.86 3.93 -7.78
C LEU A 71 3.16 5.38 -7.42
N THR A 72 2.13 6.18 -7.30
CA THR A 72 2.27 7.56 -6.80
C THR A 72 2.01 7.56 -5.30
N MET A 73 2.90 8.20 -4.55
CA MET A 73 2.76 8.35 -3.11
C MET A 73 2.69 9.84 -2.78
N LEU A 74 1.73 10.22 -1.94
CA LEU A 74 1.73 11.54 -1.31
C LEU A 74 2.28 11.36 0.09
N LEU A 75 3.43 11.94 0.37
CA LEU A 75 4.19 11.68 1.59
C LEU A 75 4.44 12.95 2.41
N GLY A 76 4.25 12.83 3.71
CA GLY A 76 4.61 13.89 4.65
C GLY A 76 3.52 14.92 4.89
N GLU A 77 3.89 15.94 5.70
CA GLU A 77 3.04 17.09 6.00
C GLU A 77 3.94 18.33 6.07
N PRO A 78 3.82 19.29 5.13
CA PRO A 78 2.94 19.26 3.96
C PRO A 78 3.33 18.12 3.00
N TRP A 79 2.34 17.62 2.29
CA TRP A 79 2.58 16.46 1.44
C TRP A 79 3.41 16.79 0.21
N GLU A 80 4.20 15.80 -0.22
CA GLU A 80 5.01 15.84 -1.43
C GLU A 80 4.62 14.65 -2.31
N ARG A 81 4.45 14.88 -3.60
CA ARG A 81 4.18 13.80 -4.55
C ARG A 81 5.47 13.12 -4.97
N VAL A 82 5.50 11.80 -4.86
CA VAL A 82 6.64 10.98 -5.27
C VAL A 82 6.11 9.85 -6.16
N ASP A 83 6.66 9.71 -7.34
CA ASP A 83 6.33 8.60 -8.24
C ASP A 83 7.40 7.52 -8.10
N VAL A 84 6.95 6.28 -7.88
CA VAL A 84 7.85 5.13 -7.70
C VAL A 84 7.54 4.11 -8.77
N GLU A 85 8.51 3.82 -9.62
CA GLU A 85 8.38 2.84 -10.69
C GLU A 85 8.90 1.47 -10.24
N PRO A 86 8.55 0.38 -10.95
CA PRO A 86 9.12 -0.94 -10.66
C PRO A 86 10.64 -0.88 -10.63
N GLY A 87 11.23 -1.43 -9.58
CA GLY A 87 12.65 -1.28 -9.29
C GLY A 87 12.94 -0.24 -8.21
N GLY A 88 11.98 0.65 -7.95
CA GLY A 88 12.07 1.60 -6.84
C GLY A 88 11.35 1.08 -5.61
N VAL A 89 11.61 1.69 -4.48
CA VAL A 89 11.02 1.34 -3.19
C VAL A 89 10.78 2.61 -2.39
N ALA A 90 9.60 2.76 -1.82
CA ALA A 90 9.32 3.82 -0.87
C ALA A 90 9.33 3.25 0.55
N VAL A 91 10.16 3.82 1.42
CA VAL A 91 10.19 3.46 2.84
C VAL A 91 9.60 4.61 3.63
N VAL A 92 8.52 4.34 4.34
CA VAL A 92 7.79 5.37 5.10
C VAL A 92 7.99 5.10 6.58
N HIS A 93 8.64 6.02 7.26
CA HIS A 93 8.95 5.89 8.69
C HIS A 93 7.72 6.17 9.56
N PRO A 94 7.69 5.62 10.79
CA PRO A 94 6.55 5.83 11.69
C PRO A 94 6.21 7.30 11.86
N GLY A 95 4.91 7.60 11.93
CA GLY A 95 4.42 8.95 12.11
C GLY A 95 4.35 9.81 10.86
N THR A 96 4.72 9.28 9.71
CA THR A 96 4.70 10.02 8.45
C THR A 96 3.39 9.79 7.71
N PRO A 97 2.61 10.85 7.41
CA PRO A 97 1.41 10.70 6.59
C PRO A 97 1.74 10.15 5.20
N LEU A 98 0.90 9.24 4.72
CA LEU A 98 1.07 8.66 3.39
C LEU A 98 -0.29 8.43 2.73
N GLN A 99 -0.29 8.47 1.41
CA GLN A 99 -1.44 8.05 0.61
C GLN A 99 -0.95 7.42 -0.69
N PRO A 100 -1.22 6.12 -0.92
CA PRO A 100 -0.92 5.50 -2.21
C PRO A 100 -1.95 5.90 -3.24
N ARG A 101 -1.52 6.13 -4.48
CA ARG A 101 -2.39 6.51 -5.60
C ARG A 101 -1.96 5.82 -6.88
N ASN A 102 -2.93 5.55 -7.74
CA ASN A 102 -2.67 5.22 -9.13
C ASN A 102 -3.15 6.38 -10.00
N GLU A 103 -2.21 7.18 -10.50
CA GLU A 103 -2.49 8.32 -11.37
C GLU A 103 -2.38 7.94 -12.85
N THR A 104 -2.23 6.65 -13.16
CA THR A 104 -2.09 6.15 -14.53
C THR A 104 -3.41 5.64 -15.09
N GLY A 105 -3.43 5.40 -16.40
CA GLY A 105 -4.60 4.86 -17.10
C GLY A 105 -4.74 3.35 -17.07
N ASP A 106 -3.85 2.62 -16.38
CA ASP A 106 -3.86 1.17 -16.29
C ASP A 106 -3.81 0.72 -14.84
N GLU A 107 -4.27 -0.51 -14.57
CA GLU A 107 -4.17 -1.09 -13.24
C GLU A 107 -2.71 -1.26 -12.84
N ILE A 108 -2.40 -0.95 -11.58
CA ILE A 108 -1.07 -1.18 -11.01
C ILE A 108 -1.13 -2.30 -9.96
N LEU A 109 0.03 -2.93 -9.75
CA LEU A 109 0.22 -3.96 -8.73
C LEU A 109 1.40 -3.55 -7.86
N PHE A 110 1.21 -3.55 -6.55
CA PHE A 110 2.32 -3.27 -5.63
C PHE A 110 2.21 -4.10 -4.34
N LEU A 111 3.36 -4.28 -3.71
CA LEU A 111 3.48 -4.92 -2.42
C LEU A 111 3.62 -3.82 -1.35
N ALA A 112 2.88 -3.97 -0.26
CA ALA A 112 3.05 -3.14 0.92
C ALA A 112 3.33 -4.04 2.12
N TYR A 113 4.42 -3.77 2.85
CA TYR A 113 4.68 -4.50 4.08
C TYR A 113 5.21 -3.56 5.14
N GLY A 114 5.11 -4.00 6.38
CA GLY A 114 5.55 -3.19 7.50
C GLY A 114 5.98 -4.04 8.69
N ALA A 115 6.77 -3.43 9.54
CA ALA A 115 7.26 -4.03 10.77
C ALA A 115 7.32 -2.94 11.86
N PRO A 116 7.12 -3.32 13.12
CA PRO A 116 6.84 -4.67 13.62
C PRO A 116 5.40 -5.11 13.33
N THR A 117 5.13 -6.41 13.44
CA THR A 117 3.78 -6.95 13.30
C THR A 117 2.84 -6.37 14.36
N ARG A 118 3.33 -6.25 15.58
CA ARG A 118 2.59 -5.67 16.70
C ARG A 118 2.82 -4.17 16.72
N HIS A 119 1.76 -3.41 16.59
CA HIS A 119 1.81 -1.96 16.56
C HIS A 119 0.45 -1.39 16.97
N GLY A 120 0.38 -0.09 17.19
CA GLY A 120 -0.88 0.60 17.42
C GLY A 120 -1.70 0.67 16.13
N ASN A 121 -2.90 1.19 16.24
CA ASN A 121 -3.76 1.36 15.09
C ASN A 121 -3.26 2.51 14.20
N ALA A 122 -3.42 2.34 12.90
CA ALA A 122 -3.18 3.42 11.94
C ALA A 122 -4.14 4.59 12.24
N GLU A 123 -3.64 5.79 12.10
CA GLU A 123 -4.44 7.01 12.21
C GLU A 123 -4.87 7.43 10.81
N PHE A 124 -6.18 7.43 10.56
CA PHE A 124 -6.72 7.86 9.28
C PHE A 124 -6.84 9.38 9.26
N LEU A 125 -6.40 9.98 8.18
CA LEU A 125 -6.34 11.41 8.00
C LEU A 125 -7.33 11.86 6.92
N ASP A 126 -7.64 13.15 6.93
CA ASP A 126 -8.44 13.73 5.86
C ASP A 126 -7.66 13.68 4.55
N ASP A 127 -8.38 13.49 3.46
CA ASP A 127 -7.81 13.50 2.13
C ASP A 127 -7.25 14.90 1.81
N VAL A 128 -6.28 14.95 0.91
CA VAL A 128 -5.75 16.25 0.46
C VAL A 128 -6.77 16.92 -0.46
N GLU A 129 -6.89 18.24 -0.36
CA GLU A 129 -7.91 18.99 -1.10
C GLU A 129 -7.59 19.11 -2.58
N SER A 130 -6.32 19.15 -2.92
CA SER A 130 -5.88 19.25 -4.32
C SER A 130 -4.53 18.61 -4.51
N VAL A 131 -4.34 18.05 -5.69
CA VAL A 131 -3.10 17.37 -6.05
C VAL A 131 -2.54 17.96 -7.34
#